data_8486182f3b469bbfb665056f1c0fc3e5
#
_entry.id   8486182f3b469bbfb665056f1c0fc3e5
#
_cell.length_a   1.000
_cell.length_b   1.000
_cell.length_c   1.000
_cell.angle_alpha   90.00
_cell.angle_beta   90.00
_cell.angle_gamma   90.00
#
_symmetry.space_group_name_H-M   'P 1'
#
loop_
_entity.id
_entity.type
_entity.pdbx_description
1 polymer ?
#
loop_
_entity_poly.entity_id
_entity_poly.type
_entity_poly.pdbx_seq_one_letter_code
_entity_poly.pdbx_strand_id
1 'polypeptide(L)'
;MLLARKLQVNFSRFATADDRAEMRGHTVTQAQIGQVSEEPSFAMPAVKEVKPSVKPAKNNTLFLVHGRDTALNEDMFGMLRALNLNPIEWSEAVAKTRGNNPDVDKIIGGQMRAVQGIVVLISPDEQAKLKGKFADPAVPTEKTLQNQARPNVLFEAGWAFGAYPKKTLLVRVGNTRPISDLGGKHIMKLSNNPASRKELAQRLSKMGFKVNTNGTSWLTEFDFERD
;
A
#
# COMPACT_ATOMS: atom_id res chain seq x y z
N MET A 1 -6.14 3.48 32.70
CA MET A 1 -5.63 2.10 32.96
C MET A 1 -6.35 0.97 32.22
N LEU A 2 -7.43 1.22 31.50
CA LEU A 2 -8.21 0.17 30.78
C LEU A 2 -7.82 -0.04 29.30
N LEU A 3 -7.11 0.89 28.65
CA LEU A 3 -6.71 0.73 27.23
C LEU A 3 -5.41 -0.06 27.04
N ALA A 4 -4.49 -0.04 28.00
CA ALA A 4 -3.23 -0.76 27.92
C ALA A 4 -3.37 -2.30 28.00
N ARG A 5 -4.49 -2.81 28.50
CA ARG A 5 -4.75 -4.26 28.57
C ARG A 5 -5.27 -4.90 27.28
N LYS A 6 -5.67 -4.10 26.28
CA LYS A 6 -6.18 -4.62 24.99
C LYS A 6 -5.16 -4.70 23.87
N LEU A 7 -4.01 -4.08 24.03
CA LEU A 7 -2.88 -4.23 23.12
C LEU A 7 -1.76 -4.95 23.88
N GLN A 8 -1.75 -6.27 23.85
CA GLN A 8 -0.58 -7.06 24.24
C GLN A 8 0.52 -6.87 23.18
N VAL A 9 1.04 -5.65 23.05
CA VAL A 9 2.23 -5.41 22.26
C VAL A 9 3.42 -5.75 23.13
N ASN A 10 4.05 -6.85 22.87
CA ASN A 10 5.28 -7.26 23.57
C ASN A 10 6.45 -6.44 22.99
N PHE A 11 6.71 -5.27 23.56
CA PHE A 11 7.80 -4.38 23.16
C PHE A 11 9.19 -4.99 23.35
N SER A 12 9.33 -6.05 24.18
CA SER A 12 10.61 -6.73 24.39
C SER A 12 11.19 -7.38 23.11
N ARG A 13 10.38 -7.54 22.07
CA ARG A 13 10.78 -8.09 20.78
C ARG A 13 11.50 -7.09 19.88
N PHE A 14 11.37 -5.80 20.16
CA PHE A 14 11.91 -4.71 19.34
C PHE A 14 13.07 -3.96 20.03
N ALA A 15 13.29 -4.19 21.32
CA ALA A 15 14.37 -3.55 22.07
C ALA A 15 15.73 -4.17 21.72
N THR A 16 16.71 -3.33 21.38
CA THR A 16 18.10 -3.75 21.16
C THR A 16 18.75 -4.23 22.47
N ALA A 17 19.95 -4.84 22.40
CA ALA A 17 20.69 -5.22 23.57
C ALA A 17 21.04 -4.01 24.45
N ASP A 18 21.29 -2.84 23.84
CA ASP A 18 21.61 -1.58 24.51
C ASP A 18 20.36 -1.01 25.21
N ASP A 19 19.19 -1.02 24.57
CA ASP A 19 17.92 -0.62 25.17
C ASP A 19 17.59 -1.47 26.41
N ARG A 20 17.93 -2.77 26.39
CA ARG A 20 17.72 -3.69 27.53
C ARG A 20 18.74 -3.46 28.65
N ALA A 21 19.94 -2.99 28.35
CA ALA A 21 20.94 -2.62 29.34
C ALA A 21 20.56 -1.34 30.07
N GLU A 22 20.08 -0.35 29.34
CA GLU A 22 19.62 0.95 29.87
C GLU A 22 18.39 0.77 30.78
N MET A 23 17.43 -0.08 30.40
CA MET A 23 16.27 -0.41 31.25
C MET A 23 16.62 -1.16 32.54
N ARG A 24 17.74 -1.88 32.60
CA ARG A 24 18.17 -2.57 33.84
C ARG A 24 18.87 -1.66 34.83
N GLY A 25 19.37 -0.51 34.40
CA GLY A 25 20.03 0.50 35.26
C GLY A 25 19.07 1.40 36.02
N HIS A 26 17.79 1.44 35.66
CA HIS A 26 16.80 2.31 36.30
C HIS A 26 15.83 1.53 37.17
N THR A 27 16.26 1.25 38.42
CA THR A 27 15.32 0.76 39.45
C THR A 27 14.58 1.98 40.01
N VAL A 28 13.38 2.26 39.50
CA VAL A 28 12.49 3.32 40.02
C VAL A 28 11.87 2.82 41.32
N THR A 29 12.26 3.40 42.45
CA THR A 29 11.64 3.12 43.75
C THR A 29 10.23 3.74 43.81
N GLN A 30 9.33 3.06 44.50
CA GLN A 30 7.90 3.40 44.62
C GLN A 30 7.61 4.82 45.17
N ALA A 31 8.62 5.48 45.76
CA ALA A 31 8.54 6.85 46.29
C ALA A 31 8.61 7.95 45.22
N GLN A 32 9.02 7.63 43.97
CA GLN A 32 9.16 8.60 42.87
C GLN A 32 7.94 8.70 41.95
N ILE A 33 6.90 7.88 42.19
CA ILE A 33 5.68 7.84 41.35
C ILE A 33 4.73 8.99 41.63
N GLY A 34 4.98 9.79 42.68
CA GLY A 34 4.08 10.87 43.12
C GLY A 34 4.35 12.27 42.53
N GLN A 35 5.38 12.45 41.71
CA GLN A 35 5.73 13.76 41.14
C GLN A 35 6.07 13.70 39.65
N VAL A 36 5.30 12.97 38.86
CA VAL A 36 5.33 13.15 37.40
C VAL A 36 4.42 14.34 37.10
N SER A 37 5.03 15.51 36.94
CA SER A 37 4.42 16.65 36.26
C SER A 37 3.83 16.17 34.92
N GLU A 38 2.62 16.60 34.62
CA GLU A 38 1.85 16.29 33.41
C GLU A 38 2.79 16.21 32.20
N GLU A 39 2.92 14.99 31.62
CA GLU A 39 3.56 14.84 30.33
C GLU A 39 2.85 15.76 29.33
N PRO A 40 3.60 16.47 28.47
CA PRO A 40 2.97 17.18 27.39
C PRO A 40 2.19 16.14 26.56
N SER A 41 0.88 16.22 26.64
CA SER A 41 0.00 15.46 25.79
C SER A 41 0.35 15.79 24.34
N PHE A 42 1.14 14.93 23.70
CA PHE A 42 1.23 14.90 22.25
C PHE A 42 -0.13 14.39 21.73
N ALA A 43 -1.14 15.26 21.82
CA ALA A 43 -2.33 15.12 21.05
C ALA A 43 -1.87 15.22 19.59
N MET A 44 -1.75 14.08 18.93
CA MET A 44 -1.66 14.08 17.47
C MET A 44 -2.78 15.00 16.96
N PRO A 45 -2.44 16.01 16.15
CA PRO A 45 -3.47 16.90 15.62
C PRO A 45 -4.50 15.99 14.96
N ALA A 46 -5.76 16.11 15.38
CA ALA A 46 -6.85 15.38 14.78
C ALA A 46 -6.77 15.61 13.29
N VAL A 47 -6.46 14.54 12.53
CA VAL A 47 -6.46 14.60 11.07
C VAL A 47 -7.88 15.06 10.73
N LYS A 48 -8.04 16.36 10.42
CA LYS A 48 -9.31 16.88 9.97
C LYS A 48 -9.68 16.04 8.77
N GLU A 49 -10.73 15.24 8.89
CA GLU A 49 -11.34 14.58 7.73
C GLU A 49 -11.55 15.67 6.69
N VAL A 50 -10.68 15.71 5.71
CA VAL A 50 -10.87 16.55 4.54
C VAL A 50 -12.03 15.93 3.80
N LYS A 51 -13.24 16.39 4.09
CA LYS A 51 -14.42 16.01 3.32
C LYS A 51 -14.09 16.33 1.86
N PRO A 52 -14.06 15.33 0.99
CA PRO A 52 -13.74 15.57 -0.41
C PRO A 52 -14.81 16.50 -0.99
N SER A 53 -14.44 17.76 -1.26
CA SER A 53 -15.33 18.75 -1.87
C SER A 53 -15.56 18.50 -3.36
N VAL A 54 -14.90 17.48 -3.92
CA VAL A 54 -15.05 17.09 -5.32
C VAL A 54 -15.85 15.80 -5.37
N LYS A 55 -17.06 15.86 -5.95
CA LYS A 55 -17.82 14.65 -6.29
C LYS A 55 -16.92 13.76 -7.15
N PRO A 56 -16.75 12.49 -6.83
CA PRO A 56 -15.92 11.59 -7.65
C PRO A 56 -16.43 11.61 -9.07
N ALA A 57 -15.53 11.79 -10.02
CA ALA A 57 -15.87 11.76 -11.44
C ALA A 57 -16.39 10.35 -11.77
N LYS A 58 -17.69 10.23 -12.10
CA LYS A 58 -18.35 8.95 -12.44
C LYS A 58 -17.99 8.45 -13.86
N ASN A 59 -16.74 8.61 -14.28
CA ASN A 59 -16.30 8.37 -15.67
C ASN A 59 -15.41 7.14 -15.81
N ASN A 60 -15.48 6.16 -14.89
CA ASN A 60 -14.63 4.96 -14.89
C ASN A 60 -13.11 5.24 -14.84
N THR A 61 -12.69 6.42 -14.38
CA THR A 61 -11.27 6.74 -14.24
C THR A 61 -10.67 6.12 -13.00
N LEU A 62 -9.53 5.50 -13.14
CA LEU A 62 -8.72 5.01 -12.03
C LEU A 62 -7.28 5.47 -12.17
N PHE A 63 -6.59 5.59 -11.05
CA PHE A 63 -5.15 5.80 -11.02
C PHE A 63 -4.44 4.48 -10.76
N LEU A 64 -3.52 4.11 -11.67
CA LEU A 64 -2.72 2.91 -11.52
C LEU A 64 -1.34 3.29 -10.95
N VAL A 65 -1.09 2.84 -9.72
CA VAL A 65 0.25 2.88 -9.11
C VAL A 65 0.97 1.61 -9.50
N HIS A 66 2.17 1.71 -10.07
CA HIS A 66 2.90 0.56 -10.59
C HIS A 66 4.42 0.74 -10.53
N GLY A 67 5.15 -0.35 -10.67
CA GLY A 67 6.58 -0.39 -10.71
C GLY A 67 7.18 -0.15 -12.10
N ARG A 68 8.34 -0.75 -12.37
CA ARG A 68 9.11 -0.54 -13.61
C ARG A 68 9.01 -1.68 -14.63
N ASP A 69 8.32 -2.75 -14.33
CA ASP A 69 8.03 -3.79 -15.31
C ASP A 69 7.08 -3.23 -16.38
N THR A 70 7.66 -2.74 -17.49
CA THR A 70 6.90 -2.09 -18.56
C THR A 70 5.93 -3.04 -19.23
N ALA A 71 6.30 -4.31 -19.44
CA ALA A 71 5.45 -5.31 -20.05
C ALA A 71 4.23 -5.60 -19.15
N LEU A 72 4.45 -5.81 -17.85
CA LEU A 72 3.36 -5.99 -16.89
C LEU A 72 2.44 -4.76 -16.83
N ASN A 73 3.02 -3.57 -16.89
CA ASN A 73 2.24 -2.33 -16.85
C ASN A 73 1.35 -2.20 -18.09
N GLU A 74 1.89 -2.48 -19.29
CA GLU A 74 1.13 -2.48 -20.55
C GLU A 74 -0.01 -3.49 -20.50
N ASP A 75 0.24 -4.72 -20.02
CA ASP A 75 -0.76 -5.75 -19.82
C ASP A 75 -1.86 -5.31 -18.85
N MET A 76 -1.49 -4.69 -17.73
CA MET A 76 -2.46 -4.20 -16.74
C MET A 76 -3.29 -3.04 -17.31
N PHE A 77 -2.67 -2.09 -18.00
CA PHE A 77 -3.39 -1.02 -18.69
C PHE A 77 -4.33 -1.57 -19.76
N GLY A 78 -3.86 -2.54 -20.55
CA GLY A 78 -4.65 -3.21 -21.58
C GLY A 78 -5.88 -3.91 -20.98
N MET A 79 -5.68 -4.73 -19.96
CA MET A 79 -6.78 -5.42 -19.27
C MET A 79 -7.81 -4.46 -18.67
N LEU A 80 -7.35 -3.39 -18.01
CA LEU A 80 -8.25 -2.38 -17.43
C LEU A 80 -9.08 -1.69 -18.51
N ARG A 81 -8.47 -1.36 -19.67
CA ARG A 81 -9.19 -0.79 -20.83
C ARG A 81 -10.19 -1.79 -21.43
N ALA A 82 -9.82 -3.06 -21.55
CA ALA A 82 -10.72 -4.12 -22.01
C ALA A 82 -11.93 -4.29 -21.09
N LEU A 83 -11.78 -4.03 -19.80
CA LEU A 83 -12.87 -3.99 -18.82
C LEU A 83 -13.67 -2.67 -18.84
N ASN A 84 -13.49 -1.81 -19.85
CA ASN A 84 -14.12 -0.49 -19.98
C ASN A 84 -13.75 0.51 -18.88
N LEU A 85 -12.56 0.40 -18.30
CA LEU A 85 -12.04 1.41 -17.40
C LEU A 85 -11.10 2.36 -18.13
N ASN A 86 -10.91 3.53 -17.54
CA ASN A 86 -10.03 4.57 -18.06
C ASN A 86 -8.85 4.78 -17.08
N PRO A 87 -7.81 3.93 -17.15
CA PRO A 87 -6.64 4.09 -16.30
C PRO A 87 -5.83 5.31 -16.73
N ILE A 88 -5.42 6.13 -15.75
CA ILE A 88 -4.59 7.32 -15.94
C ILE A 88 -3.13 6.92 -15.79
N GLU A 89 -2.33 7.33 -16.76
CA GLU A 89 -0.87 7.16 -16.76
C GLU A 89 -0.17 8.31 -16.03
N TRP A 90 1.04 8.05 -15.55
CA TRP A 90 1.86 9.05 -14.86
C TRP A 90 2.12 10.31 -15.71
N SER A 91 2.42 10.12 -16.99
CA SER A 91 2.63 11.21 -17.95
C SER A 91 1.41 12.13 -18.05
N GLU A 92 0.22 11.56 -18.11
CA GLU A 92 -1.03 12.33 -18.09
C GLU A 92 -1.27 13.03 -16.75
N ALA A 93 -0.92 12.39 -15.66
CA ALA A 93 -1.02 12.97 -14.33
C ALA A 93 -0.16 14.21 -14.19
N VAL A 94 1.08 14.15 -14.66
CA VAL A 94 2.00 15.30 -14.70
C VAL A 94 1.45 16.40 -15.58
N ALA A 95 1.00 16.09 -16.80
CA ALA A 95 0.47 17.07 -17.76
C ALA A 95 -0.78 17.82 -17.24
N LYS A 96 -1.59 17.15 -16.42
CA LYS A 96 -2.80 17.76 -15.81
C LYS A 96 -2.49 18.64 -14.60
N THR A 97 -1.27 18.58 -14.06
CA THR A 97 -0.90 19.38 -12.89
C THR A 97 -0.36 20.74 -13.31
N ARG A 98 -0.95 21.80 -12.77
CA ARG A 98 -0.54 23.17 -13.09
C ARG A 98 0.81 23.50 -12.43
N GLY A 99 1.71 24.14 -13.17
CA GLY A 99 3.00 24.63 -12.73
C GLY A 99 4.19 24.06 -13.50
N ASN A 100 5.26 24.83 -13.60
CA ASN A 100 6.45 24.43 -14.37
C ASN A 100 7.32 23.37 -13.66
N ASN A 101 7.12 23.18 -12.35
CA ASN A 101 7.80 22.14 -11.56
C ASN A 101 6.90 21.73 -10.38
N PRO A 102 5.81 20.99 -10.63
CA PRO A 102 4.90 20.58 -9.57
C PRO A 102 5.58 19.53 -8.67
N ASP A 103 5.38 19.67 -7.38
CA ASP A 103 5.84 18.69 -6.41
C ASP A 103 5.18 17.32 -6.68
N VAL A 104 5.95 16.26 -6.59
CA VAL A 104 5.48 14.87 -6.86
C VAL A 104 4.29 14.50 -5.99
N ASP A 105 4.30 14.92 -4.73
CA ASP A 105 3.20 14.70 -3.78
C ASP A 105 1.90 15.39 -4.22
N LYS A 106 1.98 16.58 -4.80
CA LYS A 106 0.81 17.29 -5.35
C LYS A 106 0.24 16.59 -6.57
N ILE A 107 1.11 16.04 -7.45
CA ILE A 107 0.69 15.27 -8.61
C ILE A 107 -0.05 14.02 -8.16
N ILE A 108 0.60 13.19 -7.35
CA ILE A 108 0.03 11.91 -6.85
C ILE A 108 -1.25 12.17 -6.05
N GLY A 109 -1.19 13.04 -5.05
CA GLY A 109 -2.34 13.35 -4.20
C GLY A 109 -3.50 13.98 -4.96
N GLY A 110 -3.21 14.80 -5.99
CA GLY A 110 -4.21 15.37 -6.88
C GLY A 110 -4.94 14.32 -7.71
N GLN A 111 -4.20 13.39 -8.31
CA GLN A 111 -4.77 12.28 -9.09
C GLN A 111 -5.55 11.32 -8.20
N MET A 112 -4.97 10.88 -7.09
CA MET A 112 -5.65 10.02 -6.14
C MET A 112 -6.98 10.62 -5.64
N ARG A 113 -7.06 11.94 -5.52
CA ARG A 113 -8.31 12.64 -5.14
C ARG A 113 -9.33 12.63 -6.27
N ALA A 114 -8.88 12.92 -7.50
CA ALA A 114 -9.75 13.17 -8.65
C ALA A 114 -10.38 11.90 -9.23
N VAL A 115 -9.72 10.74 -9.09
CA VAL A 115 -10.19 9.49 -9.69
C VAL A 115 -11.28 8.79 -8.86
N GLN A 116 -12.04 7.94 -9.54
CA GLN A 116 -13.05 7.10 -8.90
C GLN A 116 -12.43 6.00 -8.03
N GLY A 117 -11.29 5.43 -8.43
CA GLY A 117 -10.58 4.40 -7.68
C GLY A 117 -9.08 4.42 -7.93
N ILE A 118 -8.35 3.72 -7.07
CA ILE A 118 -6.91 3.56 -7.11
C ILE A 118 -6.61 2.07 -7.12
N VAL A 119 -5.80 1.64 -8.08
CA VAL A 119 -5.25 0.28 -8.10
C VAL A 119 -3.75 0.39 -7.87
N VAL A 120 -3.24 -0.35 -6.89
CA VAL A 120 -1.80 -0.45 -6.63
C VAL A 120 -1.33 -1.83 -7.05
N LEU A 121 -0.45 -1.85 -8.06
CA LEU A 121 0.15 -3.06 -8.59
C LEU A 121 1.45 -3.35 -7.87
N ILE A 122 1.44 -4.39 -7.04
CA ILE A 122 2.59 -4.88 -6.27
C ILE A 122 3.24 -5.99 -7.09
N SER A 123 4.42 -5.72 -7.65
CA SER A 123 5.16 -6.59 -8.56
C SER A 123 6.59 -6.84 -8.06
N PRO A 124 7.26 -7.93 -8.48
CA PRO A 124 8.60 -8.30 -8.02
C PRO A 124 9.70 -7.50 -8.73
N ASP A 125 9.63 -6.17 -8.70
CA ASP A 125 10.54 -5.28 -9.46
C ASP A 125 11.95 -5.21 -8.88
N GLU A 126 12.13 -5.50 -7.61
CA GLU A 126 13.40 -5.39 -6.89
C GLU A 126 13.64 -6.63 -6.01
N GLN A 127 14.90 -6.83 -5.65
CA GLN A 127 15.27 -7.82 -4.66
C GLN A 127 15.92 -7.17 -3.46
N ALA A 128 15.52 -7.57 -2.25
CA ALA A 128 16.05 -7.07 -1.01
C ALA A 128 16.19 -8.18 0.04
N LYS A 129 17.10 -7.95 1.00
CA LYS A 129 17.26 -8.78 2.20
C LYS A 129 17.59 -7.89 3.39
N LEU A 130 17.34 -8.35 4.59
CA LEU A 130 17.85 -7.70 5.78
C LEU A 130 19.37 -7.83 5.87
N LYS A 131 20.03 -6.81 6.43
CA LYS A 131 21.44 -6.96 6.82
C LYS A 131 21.52 -8.05 7.89
N GLY A 132 22.54 -8.91 7.81
CA GLY A 132 22.65 -10.11 8.65
C GLY A 132 22.49 -9.86 10.15
N LYS A 133 22.94 -8.68 10.64
CA LYS A 133 22.80 -8.29 12.05
C LYS A 133 21.36 -7.98 12.51
N PHE A 134 20.44 -7.79 11.58
CA PHE A 134 19.03 -7.52 11.86
C PHE A 134 18.11 -8.68 11.52
N ALA A 135 18.64 -9.71 10.84
CA ALA A 135 17.87 -10.87 10.44
C ALA A 135 17.65 -11.81 11.63
N ASP A 136 16.41 -12.24 11.83
CA ASP A 136 16.11 -13.27 12.83
C ASP A 136 16.71 -14.61 12.39
N PRO A 137 17.58 -15.26 13.21
CA PRO A 137 18.12 -16.57 12.89
C PRO A 137 17.04 -17.65 12.66
N ALA A 138 15.87 -17.51 13.29
CA ALA A 138 14.74 -18.43 13.15
C ALA A 138 13.94 -18.23 11.86
N VAL A 139 14.20 -17.14 11.09
CA VAL A 139 13.50 -16.83 9.84
C VAL A 139 14.49 -16.87 8.67
N PRO A 140 14.73 -18.04 8.05
CA PRO A 140 15.75 -18.18 6.99
C PRO A 140 15.56 -17.23 5.82
N THR A 141 14.32 -16.89 5.49
CA THR A 141 13.98 -15.99 4.36
C THR A 141 14.47 -14.57 4.54
N GLU A 142 14.72 -14.12 5.79
CA GLU A 142 15.27 -12.80 6.05
C GLU A 142 16.74 -12.65 5.63
N LYS A 143 17.46 -13.78 5.54
CA LYS A 143 18.88 -13.84 5.14
C LYS A 143 19.08 -13.99 3.64
N THR A 144 18.02 -14.28 2.90
CA THR A 144 18.07 -14.49 1.45
C THR A 144 17.45 -13.31 0.71
N LEU A 145 17.88 -13.10 -0.54
CA LEU A 145 17.21 -12.13 -1.40
C LEU A 145 15.76 -12.56 -1.63
N GLN A 146 14.86 -11.63 -1.41
CA GLN A 146 13.43 -11.79 -1.64
C GLN A 146 12.97 -10.75 -2.64
N ASN A 147 12.12 -11.15 -3.57
CA ASN A 147 11.48 -10.22 -4.48
C ASN A 147 10.56 -9.27 -3.71
N GLN A 148 10.57 -8.00 -4.07
CA GLN A 148 9.69 -7.00 -3.46
C GLN A 148 9.27 -5.94 -4.48
N ALA A 149 8.16 -5.28 -4.17
CA ALA A 149 7.79 -4.07 -4.90
C ALA A 149 8.77 -2.93 -4.60
N ARG A 150 8.91 -2.02 -5.53
CA ARG A 150 9.73 -0.82 -5.33
C ARG A 150 9.28 0.00 -4.13
N PRO A 151 10.20 0.60 -3.38
CA PRO A 151 9.88 1.44 -2.23
C PRO A 151 8.88 2.55 -2.55
N ASN A 152 8.96 3.17 -3.74
CA ASN A 152 8.01 4.19 -4.17
C ASN A 152 6.57 3.64 -4.27
N VAL A 153 6.41 2.45 -4.83
CA VAL A 153 5.10 1.78 -4.91
C VAL A 153 4.54 1.51 -3.52
N LEU A 154 5.39 1.09 -2.58
CA LEU A 154 4.99 0.85 -1.19
C LEU A 154 4.59 2.15 -0.48
N PHE A 155 5.33 3.24 -0.71
CA PHE A 155 5.02 4.56 -0.19
C PHE A 155 3.66 5.06 -0.72
N GLU A 156 3.43 4.96 -2.02
CA GLU A 156 2.18 5.35 -2.68
C GLU A 156 1.01 4.46 -2.23
N ALA A 157 1.25 3.16 -2.02
CA ALA A 157 0.28 2.24 -1.44
C ALA A 157 -0.16 2.67 -0.04
N GLY A 158 0.81 3.01 0.83
CA GLY A 158 0.55 3.52 2.17
C GLY A 158 -0.26 4.80 2.15
N TRP A 159 0.09 5.73 1.25
CA TRP A 159 -0.65 6.98 1.07
C TRP A 159 -2.09 6.73 0.58
N ALA A 160 -2.26 5.93 -0.48
CA ALA A 160 -3.58 5.59 -1.01
C ALA A 160 -4.48 4.94 0.04
N PHE A 161 -3.92 4.02 0.82
CA PHE A 161 -4.65 3.36 1.91
C PHE A 161 -5.01 4.29 3.06
N GLY A 162 -4.07 5.15 3.46
CA GLY A 162 -4.29 6.10 4.55
C GLY A 162 -5.34 7.16 4.22
N ALA A 163 -5.26 7.71 2.99
CA ALA A 163 -6.14 8.79 2.56
C ALA A 163 -7.46 8.30 1.95
N TYR A 164 -7.44 7.16 1.26
CA TYR A 164 -8.57 6.67 0.44
C TYR A 164 -8.83 5.17 0.57
N PRO A 165 -9.00 4.61 1.78
CA PRO A 165 -9.08 3.16 2.00
C PRO A 165 -10.24 2.49 1.25
N LYS A 166 -11.37 3.19 1.09
CA LYS A 166 -12.58 2.64 0.45
C LYS A 166 -12.51 2.57 -1.08
N LYS A 167 -11.58 3.30 -1.69
CA LYS A 167 -11.39 3.30 -3.15
C LYS A 167 -10.01 2.82 -3.60
N THR A 168 -9.26 2.16 -2.71
CA THR A 168 -7.95 1.61 -3.01
C THR A 168 -8.01 0.08 -3.04
N LEU A 169 -7.52 -0.50 -4.12
CA LEU A 169 -7.37 -1.94 -4.33
C LEU A 169 -5.89 -2.28 -4.46
N LEU A 170 -5.41 -3.20 -3.61
CA LEU A 170 -4.07 -3.77 -3.74
C LEU A 170 -4.14 -5.04 -4.58
N VAL A 171 -3.35 -5.09 -5.64
CA VAL A 171 -3.21 -6.21 -6.55
C VAL A 171 -1.75 -6.66 -6.56
N ARG A 172 -1.50 -7.93 -6.24
CA ARG A 172 -0.17 -8.52 -6.29
C ARG A 172 -0.05 -9.43 -7.49
N VAL A 173 1.01 -9.27 -8.24
CA VAL A 173 1.44 -10.16 -9.33
C VAL A 173 2.77 -10.78 -8.95
N GLY A 174 2.97 -12.04 -9.29
CA GLY A 174 4.18 -12.79 -8.94
C GLY A 174 4.33 -13.05 -7.44
N ASN A 175 5.54 -13.44 -7.06
CA ASN A 175 5.88 -13.76 -5.68
C ASN A 175 6.72 -12.65 -5.07
N THR A 176 6.13 -11.86 -4.20
CA THR A 176 6.82 -10.81 -3.43
C THR A 176 6.82 -11.16 -1.95
N ARG A 177 7.85 -10.71 -1.23
CA ARG A 177 7.89 -10.88 0.23
C ARG A 177 6.65 -10.26 0.88
N PRO A 178 6.11 -10.89 1.94
CA PRO A 178 4.95 -10.36 2.63
C PRO A 178 5.22 -8.98 3.24
N ILE A 179 4.21 -8.12 3.19
CA ILE A 179 4.20 -6.84 3.90
C ILE A 179 3.39 -7.09 5.18
N SER A 180 4.09 -7.27 6.32
CA SER A 180 3.48 -7.69 7.59
C SER A 180 2.35 -6.78 8.05
N ASP A 181 2.53 -5.46 7.91
CA ASP A 181 1.55 -4.46 8.38
C ASP A 181 0.28 -4.40 7.52
N LEU A 182 0.33 -5.01 6.34
CA LEU A 182 -0.85 -5.21 5.49
C LEU A 182 -1.51 -6.58 5.71
N GLY A 183 -1.04 -7.39 6.67
CA GLY A 183 -1.53 -8.74 6.92
C GLY A 183 -3.03 -8.85 7.24
N GLY A 184 -3.66 -7.77 7.73
CA GLY A 184 -5.11 -7.66 7.91
C GLY A 184 -5.87 -7.11 6.69
N LYS A 185 -5.19 -6.76 5.61
CA LYS A 185 -5.78 -6.24 4.38
C LYS A 185 -5.80 -7.33 3.32
N HIS A 186 -6.90 -7.42 2.61
CA HIS A 186 -7.00 -8.40 1.55
C HIS A 186 -6.29 -7.90 0.28
N ILE A 187 -5.03 -8.33 0.11
CA ILE A 187 -4.27 -8.14 -1.14
C ILE A 187 -4.75 -9.21 -2.12
N MET A 188 -5.27 -8.77 -3.25
CA MET A 188 -5.70 -9.67 -4.30
C MET A 188 -4.50 -10.21 -5.08
N LYS A 189 -4.42 -11.53 -5.32
CA LYS A 189 -3.42 -12.11 -6.22
C LYS A 189 -3.99 -12.16 -7.64
N LEU A 190 -3.31 -11.51 -8.59
CA LEU A 190 -3.60 -11.59 -10.02
C LEU A 190 -2.58 -12.48 -10.70
N SER A 191 -3.04 -13.35 -11.59
CA SER A 191 -2.24 -14.26 -12.40
C SER A 191 -2.97 -14.56 -13.71
N ASN A 192 -2.42 -15.42 -14.55
CA ASN A 192 -3.07 -15.86 -15.80
C ASN A 192 -4.33 -16.72 -15.57
N ASN A 193 -4.57 -17.13 -14.32
CA ASN A 193 -5.78 -17.88 -14.00
C ASN A 193 -7.05 -17.03 -14.22
N PRO A 194 -8.01 -17.50 -15.04
CA PRO A 194 -9.27 -16.79 -15.29
C PRO A 194 -10.06 -16.44 -14.02
N ALA A 195 -9.96 -17.25 -12.95
CA ALA A 195 -10.64 -16.97 -11.69
C ALA A 195 -10.10 -15.70 -11.03
N SER A 196 -8.78 -15.48 -11.03
CA SER A 196 -8.18 -14.27 -10.47
C SER A 196 -8.55 -13.01 -11.28
N ARG A 197 -8.65 -13.13 -12.59
CA ARG A 197 -9.10 -12.05 -13.48
C ARG A 197 -10.56 -11.69 -13.24
N LYS A 198 -11.42 -12.69 -13.09
CA LYS A 198 -12.83 -12.49 -12.71
C LYS A 198 -12.96 -11.82 -11.34
N GLU A 199 -12.12 -12.22 -10.37
CA GLU A 199 -12.07 -11.56 -9.06
C GLU A 199 -11.71 -10.07 -9.17
N LEU A 200 -10.73 -9.72 -10.01
CA LEU A 200 -10.37 -8.31 -10.26
C LEU A 200 -11.59 -7.54 -10.80
N ALA A 201 -12.24 -8.05 -11.83
CA ALA A 201 -13.42 -7.43 -12.42
C ALA A 201 -14.56 -7.24 -11.39
N GLN A 202 -14.82 -8.26 -10.55
CA GLN A 202 -15.81 -8.17 -9.48
C GLN A 202 -15.47 -7.12 -8.41
N ARG A 203 -14.20 -7.02 -8.01
CA ARG A 203 -13.76 -6.02 -7.02
C ARG A 203 -13.87 -4.61 -7.56
N LEU A 204 -13.48 -4.39 -8.81
CA LEU A 204 -13.65 -3.11 -9.49
C LEU A 204 -15.13 -2.73 -9.58
N SER A 205 -16.01 -3.69 -9.92
CA SER A 205 -17.46 -3.47 -9.92
C SER A 205 -17.97 -3.08 -8.52
N LYS A 206 -17.52 -3.77 -7.45
CA LYS A 206 -17.86 -3.42 -6.06
C LYS A 206 -17.36 -2.03 -5.63
N MET A 207 -16.29 -1.52 -6.25
CA MET A 207 -15.81 -0.15 -6.07
C MET A 207 -16.67 0.88 -6.83
N GLY A 208 -17.70 0.43 -7.56
CA GLY A 208 -18.65 1.28 -8.28
C GLY A 208 -18.28 1.56 -9.73
N PHE A 209 -17.24 0.90 -10.27
CA PHE A 209 -16.91 1.00 -11.69
C PHE A 209 -17.94 0.29 -12.56
N LYS A 210 -18.22 0.86 -13.74
CA LYS A 210 -19.05 0.21 -14.77
C LYS A 210 -18.18 -0.74 -15.60
N VAL A 211 -17.91 -1.91 -15.02
CA VAL A 211 -17.06 -2.92 -15.64
C VAL A 211 -17.81 -3.60 -16.77
N ASN A 212 -17.18 -3.70 -17.94
CA ASN A 212 -17.68 -4.48 -19.07
C ASN A 212 -16.93 -5.83 -19.12
N THR A 213 -17.66 -6.92 -18.98
CA THR A 213 -17.12 -8.28 -19.06
C THR A 213 -17.57 -9.01 -20.34
N ASN A 214 -18.13 -8.28 -21.30
CA ASN A 214 -18.45 -8.86 -22.61
C ASN A 214 -17.16 -9.16 -23.38
N GLY A 215 -17.12 -10.28 -24.07
CA GLY A 215 -15.91 -10.76 -24.74
C GLY A 215 -14.94 -11.51 -23.80
N THR A 216 -13.85 -11.97 -24.34
CA THR A 216 -12.88 -12.84 -23.65
C THR A 216 -11.47 -12.28 -23.57
N SER A 217 -11.17 -11.17 -24.27
CA SER A 217 -9.81 -10.61 -24.34
C SER A 217 -9.21 -10.32 -22.95
N TRP A 218 -9.99 -9.73 -22.04
CA TRP A 218 -9.56 -9.48 -20.68
C TRP A 218 -9.25 -10.73 -19.86
N LEU A 219 -9.73 -11.92 -20.32
CA LEU A 219 -9.46 -13.22 -19.68
C LEU A 219 -8.20 -13.90 -20.22
N THR A 220 -7.77 -13.62 -21.45
CA THR A 220 -6.80 -14.46 -22.17
C THR A 220 -5.61 -13.70 -22.77
N GLU A 221 -5.74 -12.41 -23.09
CA GLU A 221 -4.75 -11.71 -23.91
C GLU A 221 -3.56 -11.12 -23.12
N PHE A 222 -3.69 -10.93 -21.81
CA PHE A 222 -2.69 -10.25 -20.99
C PHE A 222 -1.91 -11.24 -20.12
N ASP A 223 -0.61 -10.96 -19.88
CA ASP A 223 0.26 -11.84 -19.11
C ASP A 223 0.57 -11.26 -17.71
N PHE A 224 0.19 -12.03 -16.70
CA PHE A 224 0.41 -11.71 -15.27
C PHE A 224 1.27 -12.75 -14.55
N GLU A 225 2.01 -13.58 -15.27
CA GLU A 225 3.01 -14.42 -14.62
C GLU A 225 4.31 -13.64 -14.48
N ARG A 226 4.82 -13.60 -13.25
CA ARG A 226 6.10 -12.97 -12.89
C ARG A 226 6.74 -13.78 -11.78
N ASP A 227 8.05 -13.99 -11.90
CA ASP A 227 8.89 -14.74 -10.96
C ASP A 227 9.21 -13.93 -9.68
#